data_4de87b49ce9cd6518c00124833f55d92
#
_entry.id   4de87b49ce9cd6518c00124833f55d92
#
_cell.length_a   1.000
_cell.length_b   1.000
_cell.length_c   1.000
_cell.angle_alpha   90.00
_cell.angle_beta   90.00
_cell.angle_gamma   90.00
#
_symmetry.space_group_name_H-M   'P 1'
#
loop_
_entity.id
_entity.type
_entity.pdbx_description
1 polymer ?
#
loop_
_entity_poly.entity_id
_entity_poly.type
_entity_poly.pdbx_seq_one_letter_code
_entity_poly.pdbx_strand_id
1 'polypeptide(L)'
;APLAKSDRRIPFADAVHLVLDTFQRFEPKVASQAERVFTQRHLDSEIRKGKREGAFCATVLPRLAPWVLMNYTGKVRDVATLAHELGHAIHAMMAEEHSVLTQHAPLPLAETASVFAEMLVTERLLAEEDNPLARREILATSLDDMYATVMRQAFFVLFELEAHEAIRANISPVALNQRYLANLQEQFGDSLDIAPDFQYEWISIPHIFSTPFYCYAYSFGQLLVLALYRRYQEEGKAFIPRYLRMLAYGGSAPPEQILREVGVDAADPAFWQGGMEVISQMIDELATIQTQPAR
;
A
#
# COMPACT_ATOMS: atom_id res chain seq x y z
N ALA A 1 -20.10 -1.11 -11.57
CA ALA A 1 -20.27 -2.25 -12.50
C ALA A 1 -18.93 -2.98 -12.59
N PRO A 2 -18.90 -4.31 -12.65
CA PRO A 2 -17.61 -5.02 -12.74
C PRO A 2 -16.90 -4.57 -14.01
N LEU A 3 -15.65 -4.11 -13.85
CA LEU A 3 -14.78 -3.80 -14.97
C LEU A 3 -14.51 -5.08 -15.78
N ALA A 4 -14.47 -4.97 -17.12
CA ALA A 4 -14.04 -6.08 -17.96
C ALA A 4 -12.62 -6.49 -17.51
N LYS A 5 -12.46 -7.75 -17.11
CA LYS A 5 -11.17 -8.28 -16.67
C LYS A 5 -10.37 -8.72 -17.88
N SER A 6 -9.08 -8.39 -17.86
CA SER A 6 -8.13 -8.93 -18.81
C SER A 6 -7.84 -10.41 -18.47
N ASP A 7 -7.81 -11.26 -19.49
CA ASP A 7 -7.38 -12.66 -19.36
C ASP A 7 -5.83 -12.79 -19.35
N ARG A 8 -5.12 -11.66 -19.34
CA ARG A 8 -3.67 -11.64 -19.33
C ARG A 8 -3.12 -12.40 -18.13
N ARG A 9 -2.22 -13.33 -18.39
CA ARG A 9 -1.49 -14.08 -17.38
C ARG A 9 0.00 -13.82 -17.56
N ILE A 10 0.67 -13.55 -16.44
CA ILE A 10 2.12 -13.34 -16.40
C ILE A 10 2.72 -14.55 -15.70
N PRO A 11 3.57 -15.36 -16.38
CA PRO A 11 4.28 -16.45 -15.72
C PRO A 11 5.13 -15.94 -14.56
N PHE A 12 5.29 -16.73 -13.50
CA PHE A 12 6.03 -16.31 -12.30
C PHE A 12 7.47 -15.86 -12.60
N ALA A 13 8.16 -16.59 -13.49
CA ALA A 13 9.53 -16.22 -13.90
C ALA A 13 9.59 -14.84 -14.56
N ASP A 14 8.60 -14.51 -15.40
CA ASP A 14 8.53 -13.21 -16.08
C ASP A 14 8.20 -12.09 -15.07
N ALA A 15 7.33 -12.37 -14.08
CA ALA A 15 7.04 -11.44 -13.00
C ALA A 15 8.30 -11.14 -12.16
N VAL A 16 9.07 -12.17 -11.79
CA VAL A 16 10.33 -12.01 -11.06
C VAL A 16 11.30 -11.15 -11.87
N HIS A 17 11.47 -11.45 -13.17
CA HIS A 17 12.33 -10.68 -14.04
C HIS A 17 11.92 -9.22 -14.14
N LEU A 18 10.62 -8.96 -14.35
CA LEU A 18 10.07 -7.60 -14.44
C LEU A 18 10.30 -6.81 -13.13
N VAL A 19 10.04 -7.41 -11.99
CA VAL A 19 10.23 -6.76 -10.69
C VAL A 19 11.71 -6.47 -10.43
N LEU A 20 12.60 -7.43 -10.64
CA LEU A 20 14.04 -7.25 -10.44
C LEU A 20 14.64 -6.22 -11.41
N ASP A 21 14.24 -6.22 -12.70
CA ASP A 21 14.69 -5.23 -13.68
C ASP A 21 14.17 -3.82 -13.30
N THR A 22 12.94 -3.71 -12.80
CA THR A 22 12.39 -2.45 -12.30
C THR A 22 13.22 -1.92 -11.12
N PHE A 23 13.53 -2.77 -10.17
CA PHE A 23 14.38 -2.40 -9.03
C PHE A 23 15.80 -2.04 -9.45
N GLN A 24 16.38 -2.77 -10.42
CA GLN A 24 17.70 -2.48 -10.98
C GLN A 24 17.77 -1.10 -11.65
N ARG A 25 16.71 -0.71 -12.35
CA ARG A 25 16.62 0.63 -12.98
C ARG A 25 16.47 1.75 -11.96
N PHE A 26 15.72 1.47 -10.90
CA PHE A 26 15.58 2.41 -9.78
C PHE A 26 16.93 2.57 -9.05
N GLU A 27 17.46 1.48 -8.49
CA GLU A 27 18.73 1.47 -7.77
C GLU A 27 19.29 0.04 -7.66
N PRO A 28 20.51 -0.24 -8.16
CA PRO A 28 21.11 -1.58 -8.12
C PRO A 28 21.17 -2.22 -6.73
N LYS A 29 21.36 -1.41 -5.67
CA LYS A 29 21.35 -1.91 -4.30
C LYS A 29 19.99 -2.49 -3.90
N VAL A 30 18.90 -1.88 -4.35
CA VAL A 30 17.53 -2.36 -4.11
C VAL A 30 17.30 -3.71 -4.80
N ALA A 31 17.72 -3.84 -6.06
CA ALA A 31 17.64 -5.10 -6.79
C ALA A 31 18.45 -6.21 -6.11
N SER A 32 19.70 -5.92 -5.70
CA SER A 32 20.56 -6.91 -5.04
C SER A 32 19.98 -7.41 -3.71
N GLN A 33 19.30 -6.56 -2.95
CA GLN A 33 18.60 -6.99 -1.74
C GLN A 33 17.42 -7.91 -2.10
N ALA A 34 16.60 -7.57 -3.09
CA ALA A 34 15.51 -8.43 -3.54
C ALA A 34 16.02 -9.80 -4.02
N GLU A 35 17.12 -9.85 -4.79
CA GLU A 35 17.72 -11.09 -5.26
C GLU A 35 18.14 -12.03 -4.11
N ARG A 36 18.51 -11.52 -2.94
CA ARG A 36 18.85 -12.34 -1.76
C ARG A 36 17.68 -13.24 -1.34
N VAL A 37 16.44 -12.76 -1.45
CA VAL A 37 15.25 -13.56 -1.11
C VAL A 37 15.14 -14.78 -2.03
N PHE A 38 15.42 -14.63 -3.32
CA PHE A 38 15.37 -15.72 -4.30
C PHE A 38 16.56 -16.67 -4.15
N THR A 39 17.78 -16.13 -4.07
CA THR A 39 19.02 -16.95 -3.99
C THR A 39 19.09 -17.79 -2.72
N GLN A 40 18.50 -17.29 -1.61
CA GLN A 40 18.39 -18.02 -0.35
C GLN A 40 17.14 -18.92 -0.30
N ARG A 41 16.31 -18.92 -1.36
CA ARG A 41 15.06 -19.70 -1.45
C ARG A 41 14.06 -19.38 -0.33
N HIS A 42 13.96 -18.11 0.03
CA HIS A 42 13.08 -17.61 1.07
C HIS A 42 11.72 -17.12 0.52
N LEU A 43 11.34 -17.51 -0.70
CA LEU A 43 10.05 -17.16 -1.28
C LEU A 43 9.24 -18.43 -1.60
N ASP A 44 8.00 -18.45 -1.08
CA ASP A 44 7.00 -19.49 -1.33
C ASP A 44 5.82 -18.90 -2.10
N SER A 45 5.76 -19.14 -3.42
CA SER A 45 4.74 -18.56 -4.32
C SER A 45 3.69 -19.56 -4.80
N GLU A 46 3.90 -20.87 -4.63
CA GLU A 46 3.00 -21.89 -5.15
C GLU A 46 1.68 -21.97 -4.39
N ILE A 47 0.58 -22.18 -5.14
CA ILE A 47 -0.74 -22.45 -4.56
C ILE A 47 -0.83 -23.92 -4.24
N ARG A 48 -1.16 -24.26 -2.98
CA ARG A 48 -1.36 -25.65 -2.56
C ARG A 48 -2.35 -25.76 -1.40
N LYS A 49 -2.97 -26.92 -1.27
CA LYS A 49 -3.93 -27.20 -0.19
C LYS A 49 -3.29 -27.03 1.18
N GLY A 50 -3.94 -26.31 2.07
CA GLY A 50 -3.49 -26.07 3.44
C GLY A 50 -2.48 -24.93 3.58
N LYS A 51 -2.10 -24.27 2.51
CA LYS A 51 -1.31 -23.05 2.58
C LYS A 51 -2.18 -21.87 3.05
N ARG A 52 -1.61 -20.99 3.86
CA ARG A 52 -2.27 -19.77 4.34
C ARG A 52 -2.61 -18.86 3.16
N GLU A 53 -3.78 -18.25 3.20
CA GLU A 53 -4.21 -17.24 2.23
C GLU A 53 -3.46 -15.91 2.41
N GLY A 54 -3.51 -15.05 1.39
CA GLY A 54 -2.88 -13.74 1.36
C GLY A 54 -1.40 -13.81 1.00
N ALA A 55 -0.68 -12.74 1.37
CA ALA A 55 0.76 -12.62 1.25
C ALA A 55 1.33 -11.95 2.51
N PHE A 56 2.59 -12.20 2.82
CA PHE A 56 3.31 -11.52 3.89
C PHE A 56 4.82 -11.71 3.76
N CYS A 57 5.56 -10.75 4.30
CA CYS A 57 7.00 -10.82 4.53
C CYS A 57 7.29 -11.01 6.01
N ALA A 58 8.07 -12.03 6.38
CA ALA A 58 8.44 -12.34 7.75
C ALA A 58 9.94 -12.06 7.98
N THR A 59 10.24 -11.03 8.76
CA THR A 59 11.59 -10.71 9.23
C THR A 59 11.79 -11.31 10.61
N VAL A 60 12.87 -12.06 10.80
CA VAL A 60 13.15 -12.77 12.06
C VAL A 60 14.36 -12.18 12.79
N LEU A 61 15.47 -12.00 12.07
CA LEU A 61 16.73 -11.52 12.63
C LEU A 61 17.43 -10.56 11.67
N PRO A 62 18.21 -9.59 12.19
CA PRO A 62 19.11 -8.79 11.37
C PRO A 62 20.08 -9.68 10.56
N ARG A 63 20.46 -9.23 9.37
CA ARG A 63 21.37 -9.91 8.42
C ARG A 63 20.87 -11.24 7.85
N LEU A 64 19.69 -11.67 8.24
CA LEU A 64 19.01 -12.81 7.65
C LEU A 64 17.96 -12.31 6.66
N ALA A 65 18.03 -12.76 5.40
CA ALA A 65 17.01 -12.38 4.43
C ALA A 65 15.62 -12.82 4.90
N PRO A 66 14.61 -11.96 4.86
CA PRO A 66 13.25 -12.30 5.25
C PRO A 66 12.64 -13.41 4.41
N TRP A 67 11.61 -14.08 4.94
CA TRP A 67 10.79 -15.06 4.21
C TRP A 67 9.55 -14.38 3.65
N VAL A 68 9.28 -14.63 2.39
CA VAL A 68 8.10 -14.14 1.68
C VAL A 68 7.18 -15.31 1.38
N LEU A 69 5.92 -15.19 1.78
CA LEU A 69 4.84 -16.08 1.37
C LEU A 69 3.85 -15.29 0.53
N MET A 70 3.46 -15.85 -0.62
CA MET A 70 2.38 -15.34 -1.44
C MET A 70 1.66 -16.48 -2.16
N ASN A 71 0.49 -16.21 -2.73
CA ASN A 71 -0.25 -17.15 -3.57
C ASN A 71 -0.33 -16.59 -4.98
N TYR A 72 0.64 -16.97 -5.84
CA TYR A 72 0.76 -16.43 -7.19
C TYR A 72 -0.16 -17.16 -8.18
N THR A 73 -1.10 -16.44 -8.78
CA THR A 73 -2.08 -16.96 -9.75
C THR A 73 -1.79 -16.54 -11.20
N GLY A 74 -0.82 -15.67 -11.40
CA GLY A 74 -0.45 -15.10 -12.70
C GLY A 74 -1.21 -13.83 -13.07
N LYS A 75 -2.00 -13.26 -12.19
CA LYS A 75 -2.68 -11.98 -12.44
C LYS A 75 -1.71 -10.81 -12.34
N VAL A 76 -2.04 -9.70 -12.99
CA VAL A 76 -1.24 -8.46 -12.88
C VAL A 76 -1.10 -8.00 -11.43
N ARG A 77 -2.18 -8.11 -10.64
CA ARG A 77 -2.16 -7.81 -9.20
C ARG A 77 -1.13 -8.64 -8.43
N ASP A 78 -0.90 -9.89 -8.82
CA ASP A 78 0.07 -10.74 -8.13
C ASP A 78 1.51 -10.25 -8.33
N VAL A 79 1.79 -9.57 -9.46
CA VAL A 79 3.09 -8.94 -9.73
C VAL A 79 3.30 -7.74 -8.79
N ALA A 80 2.27 -6.92 -8.61
CA ALA A 80 2.29 -5.82 -7.65
C ALA A 80 2.46 -6.34 -6.21
N THR A 81 1.76 -7.42 -5.83
CA THR A 81 1.91 -8.10 -4.53
C THR A 81 3.35 -8.63 -4.34
N LEU A 82 3.95 -9.22 -5.38
CA LEU A 82 5.35 -9.67 -5.31
C LEU A 82 6.29 -8.50 -5.02
N ALA A 83 6.11 -7.37 -5.70
CA ALA A 83 6.90 -6.16 -5.47
C ALA A 83 6.69 -5.62 -4.04
N HIS A 84 5.46 -5.63 -3.55
CA HIS A 84 5.09 -5.22 -2.20
C HIS A 84 5.83 -6.04 -1.13
N GLU A 85 5.74 -7.35 -1.18
CA GLU A 85 6.40 -8.23 -0.20
C GLU A 85 7.92 -8.15 -0.28
N LEU A 86 8.48 -8.03 -1.49
CA LEU A 86 9.91 -7.78 -1.67
C LEU A 86 10.32 -6.40 -1.13
N GLY A 87 9.44 -5.41 -1.20
CA GLY A 87 9.66 -4.09 -0.60
C GLY A 87 9.85 -4.17 0.92
N HIS A 88 9.00 -4.95 1.62
CA HIS A 88 9.21 -5.24 3.05
C HIS A 88 10.54 -5.94 3.31
N ALA A 89 10.91 -6.92 2.49
CA ALA A 89 12.18 -7.61 2.61
C ALA A 89 13.36 -6.66 2.41
N ILE A 90 13.30 -5.78 1.40
CA ILE A 90 14.30 -4.73 1.15
C ILE A 90 14.42 -3.81 2.36
N HIS A 91 13.30 -3.34 2.91
CA HIS A 91 13.31 -2.46 4.09
C HIS A 91 14.03 -3.09 5.28
N ALA A 92 13.69 -4.33 5.61
CA ALA A 92 14.34 -5.07 6.69
C ALA A 92 15.84 -5.26 6.45
N MET A 93 16.26 -5.55 5.21
CA MET A 93 17.66 -5.73 4.87
C MET A 93 18.44 -4.41 4.75
N MET A 94 17.77 -3.29 4.45
CA MET A 94 18.39 -1.97 4.51
C MET A 94 18.71 -1.56 5.97
N ALA A 95 17.92 -2.06 6.93
CA ALA A 95 18.09 -1.84 8.38
C ALA A 95 18.87 -2.96 9.08
N GLU A 96 19.55 -3.87 8.35
CA GLU A 96 20.18 -5.08 8.90
C GLU A 96 21.38 -4.82 9.84
N GLU A 97 21.93 -3.61 9.89
CA GLU A 97 22.98 -3.21 10.83
C GLU A 97 22.44 -2.90 12.24
N HIS A 98 21.14 -2.76 12.40
CA HIS A 98 20.53 -2.53 13.70
C HIS A 98 20.38 -3.83 14.50
N SER A 99 20.16 -3.68 15.81
CA SER A 99 19.79 -4.79 16.67
C SER A 99 18.36 -5.28 16.36
N VAL A 100 18.00 -6.48 16.82
CA VAL A 100 16.64 -7.02 16.72
C VAL A 100 15.58 -6.09 17.34
N LEU A 101 15.96 -5.25 18.30
CA LEU A 101 15.04 -4.31 18.97
C LEU A 101 14.76 -3.04 18.15
N THR A 102 15.61 -2.72 17.18
CA THR A 102 15.54 -1.47 16.40
C THR A 102 15.58 -1.68 14.89
N GLN A 103 15.59 -2.93 14.43
CA GLN A 103 15.55 -3.24 12.99
C GLN A 103 14.19 -2.92 12.36
N HIS A 104 13.09 -3.22 13.04
CA HIS A 104 11.75 -3.03 12.50
C HIS A 104 11.38 -1.56 12.50
N ALA A 105 10.98 -1.06 11.34
CA ALA A 105 10.44 0.28 11.21
C ALA A 105 9.18 0.45 12.09
N PRO A 106 8.96 1.65 12.66
CA PRO A 106 7.72 1.95 13.35
C PRO A 106 6.55 1.92 12.36
N LEU A 107 5.37 1.61 12.87
CA LEU A 107 4.17 1.37 12.08
C LEU A 107 3.90 2.41 10.97
N PRO A 108 4.00 3.74 11.21
CA PRO A 108 3.77 4.74 10.17
C PRO A 108 4.76 4.66 8.99
N LEU A 109 5.93 4.05 9.19
CA LEU A 109 6.97 3.90 8.16
C LEU A 109 7.08 2.45 7.63
N ALA A 110 6.29 1.51 8.16
CA ALA A 110 6.41 0.10 7.81
C ALA A 110 6.14 -0.17 6.32
N GLU A 111 5.24 0.61 5.72
CA GLU A 111 4.83 0.47 4.31
C GLU A 111 5.66 1.33 3.33
N THR A 112 6.66 2.07 3.81
CA THR A 112 7.41 2.99 2.94
C THR A 112 8.18 2.32 1.82
N ALA A 113 8.61 1.09 1.99
CA ALA A 113 9.32 0.35 0.95
C ALA A 113 8.38 -0.54 0.12
N SER A 114 7.38 -1.16 0.74
CA SER A 114 6.44 -2.07 0.08
C SER A 114 5.55 -1.35 -0.93
N VAL A 115 4.88 -0.29 -0.50
CA VAL A 115 4.02 0.51 -1.40
C VAL A 115 4.85 1.28 -2.44
N PHE A 116 6.06 1.76 -2.09
CA PHE A 116 6.93 2.41 -3.07
C PHE A 116 7.39 1.45 -4.17
N ALA A 117 7.75 0.22 -3.81
CA ALA A 117 8.10 -0.84 -4.75
C ALA A 117 6.91 -1.21 -5.66
N GLU A 118 5.71 -1.27 -5.09
CA GLU A 118 4.48 -1.49 -5.84
C GLU A 118 4.22 -0.36 -6.85
N MET A 119 4.41 0.91 -6.46
CA MET A 119 4.27 2.06 -7.37
C MET A 119 5.24 2.00 -8.53
N LEU A 120 6.52 1.67 -8.29
CA LEU A 120 7.52 1.52 -9.35
C LEU A 120 7.12 0.45 -10.38
N VAL A 121 6.62 -0.69 -9.90
CA VAL A 121 6.21 -1.80 -10.77
C VAL A 121 4.90 -1.48 -11.49
N THR A 122 3.96 -0.81 -10.86
CA THR A 122 2.70 -0.36 -11.48
C THR A 122 2.97 0.62 -12.61
N GLU A 123 3.84 1.62 -12.39
CA GLU A 123 4.27 2.56 -13.44
C GLU A 123 4.91 1.83 -14.62
N ARG A 124 5.79 0.85 -14.32
CA ARG A 124 6.43 0.04 -15.35
C ARG A 124 5.42 -0.79 -16.16
N LEU A 125 4.48 -1.44 -15.49
CA LEU A 125 3.41 -2.20 -16.13
C LEU A 125 2.57 -1.32 -17.05
N LEU A 126 2.21 -0.11 -16.60
CA LEU A 126 1.46 0.86 -17.38
C LEU A 126 2.27 1.36 -18.58
N ALA A 127 3.57 1.59 -18.43
CA ALA A 127 4.43 2.05 -19.53
C ALA A 127 4.62 1.00 -20.63
N GLU A 128 4.53 -0.29 -20.30
CA GLU A 128 4.71 -1.41 -21.25
C GLU A 128 3.39 -2.00 -21.76
N GLU A 129 2.25 -1.52 -21.29
CA GLU A 129 0.95 -2.06 -21.66
C GLU A 129 0.29 -1.19 -22.74
N ASP A 130 0.14 -1.77 -23.94
CA ASP A 130 -0.50 -1.11 -25.07
C ASP A 130 -2.03 -1.34 -25.13
N ASN A 131 -2.53 -2.40 -24.46
CA ASN A 131 -3.96 -2.73 -24.47
C ASN A 131 -4.74 -1.81 -23.53
N PRO A 132 -5.69 -0.98 -24.05
CA PRO A 132 -6.44 -0.04 -23.22
C PRO A 132 -7.26 -0.71 -22.11
N LEU A 133 -7.79 -1.93 -22.33
CA LEU A 133 -8.54 -2.65 -21.32
C LEU A 133 -7.64 -3.10 -20.15
N ALA A 134 -6.45 -3.59 -20.49
CA ALA A 134 -5.47 -3.99 -19.46
C ALA A 134 -4.94 -2.78 -18.68
N ARG A 135 -4.64 -1.65 -19.36
CA ARG A 135 -4.27 -0.38 -18.69
C ARG A 135 -5.37 0.06 -17.72
N ARG A 136 -6.63 0.02 -18.18
CA ARG A 136 -7.77 0.38 -17.34
C ARG A 136 -7.90 -0.54 -16.11
N GLU A 137 -7.69 -1.83 -16.26
CA GLU A 137 -7.73 -2.79 -15.15
C GLU A 137 -6.62 -2.50 -14.14
N ILE A 138 -5.39 -2.21 -14.58
CA ILE A 138 -4.26 -1.86 -13.69
C ILE A 138 -4.59 -0.61 -12.89
N LEU A 139 -4.98 0.48 -13.55
CA LEU A 139 -5.29 1.76 -12.90
C LEU A 139 -6.47 1.62 -11.93
N ALA A 140 -7.55 0.99 -12.36
CA ALA A 140 -8.74 0.84 -11.53
C ALA A 140 -8.44 -0.03 -10.28
N THR A 141 -7.66 -1.10 -10.42
CA THR A 141 -7.27 -1.93 -9.27
C THR A 141 -6.41 -1.14 -8.29
N SER A 142 -5.41 -0.40 -8.77
CA SER A 142 -4.58 0.47 -7.91
C SER A 142 -5.41 1.54 -7.21
N LEU A 143 -6.34 2.18 -7.92
CA LEU A 143 -7.22 3.20 -7.33
C LEU A 143 -8.20 2.63 -6.31
N ASP A 144 -8.75 1.44 -6.54
CA ASP A 144 -9.60 0.74 -5.58
C ASP A 144 -8.83 0.41 -4.30
N ASP A 145 -7.60 -0.09 -4.42
CA ASP A 145 -6.73 -0.38 -3.28
C ASP A 145 -6.35 0.93 -2.52
N MET A 146 -6.03 2.02 -3.23
CA MET A 146 -5.78 3.34 -2.61
C MET A 146 -7.02 3.91 -1.93
N TYR A 147 -8.20 3.78 -2.54
CA TYR A 147 -9.45 4.20 -1.92
C TYR A 147 -9.71 3.44 -0.60
N ALA A 148 -9.56 2.12 -0.63
CA ALA A 148 -9.74 1.28 0.55
C ALA A 148 -8.72 1.60 1.66
N THR A 149 -7.49 1.97 1.30
CA THR A 149 -6.40 2.24 2.24
C THR A 149 -6.39 3.68 2.75
N VAL A 150 -6.78 4.67 1.94
CA VAL A 150 -6.78 6.08 2.34
C VAL A 150 -8.16 6.53 2.83
N MET A 151 -9.14 6.56 1.92
CA MET A 151 -10.45 7.15 2.21
C MET A 151 -11.23 6.33 3.23
N ARG A 152 -11.39 5.03 2.97
CA ARG A 152 -12.16 4.17 3.86
C ARG A 152 -11.58 4.11 5.27
N GLN A 153 -10.25 4.02 5.40
CA GLN A 153 -9.60 4.00 6.72
C GLN A 153 -9.70 5.34 7.44
N ALA A 154 -9.60 6.47 6.73
CA ALA A 154 -9.82 7.78 7.31
C ALA A 154 -11.24 7.92 7.89
N PHE A 155 -12.27 7.44 7.18
CA PHE A 155 -13.65 7.44 7.67
C PHE A 155 -13.86 6.50 8.86
N PHE A 156 -13.13 5.36 8.92
CA PHE A 156 -13.13 4.53 10.12
C PHE A 156 -12.55 5.26 11.34
N VAL A 157 -11.48 6.03 11.15
CA VAL A 157 -10.91 6.85 12.24
C VAL A 157 -11.89 7.92 12.70
N LEU A 158 -12.56 8.63 11.79
CA LEU A 158 -13.57 9.63 12.12
C LEU A 158 -14.72 9.02 12.93
N PHE A 159 -15.24 7.87 12.47
CA PHE A 159 -16.27 7.16 13.20
C PHE A 159 -15.78 6.69 14.58
N GLU A 160 -14.58 6.15 14.69
CA GLU A 160 -14.04 5.65 15.95
C GLU A 160 -13.87 6.76 16.98
N LEU A 161 -13.37 7.94 16.58
CA LEU A 161 -13.31 9.12 17.43
C LEU A 161 -14.70 9.54 17.94
N GLU A 162 -15.67 9.65 17.04
CA GLU A 162 -17.05 9.99 17.37
C GLU A 162 -17.70 8.92 18.28
N ALA A 163 -17.48 7.63 17.98
CA ALA A 163 -18.03 6.52 18.76
C ALA A 163 -17.54 6.53 20.21
N HIS A 164 -16.24 6.76 20.44
CA HIS A 164 -15.68 6.86 21.79
C HIS A 164 -16.28 8.01 22.59
N GLU A 165 -16.51 9.18 21.99
CA GLU A 165 -17.17 10.31 22.65
C GLU A 165 -18.64 10.01 22.93
N ALA A 166 -19.35 9.42 21.97
CA ALA A 166 -20.75 9.06 22.11
C ALA A 166 -20.99 8.01 23.21
N ILE A 167 -20.13 7.00 23.30
CA ILE A 167 -20.19 5.97 24.34
C ILE A 167 -19.95 6.59 25.74
N ARG A 168 -19.00 7.52 25.87
CA ARG A 168 -18.82 8.28 27.13
C ARG A 168 -20.08 9.05 27.54
N ALA A 169 -20.85 9.51 26.56
CA ALA A 169 -22.12 10.19 26.76
C ALA A 169 -23.33 9.23 26.95
N ASN A 170 -23.08 7.90 27.08
CA ASN A 170 -24.10 6.86 27.23
C ASN A 170 -25.11 6.80 26.06
N ILE A 171 -24.66 6.98 24.82
CA ILE A 171 -25.54 6.85 23.66
C ILE A 171 -26.06 5.41 23.52
N SER A 172 -27.26 5.24 22.98
CA SER A 172 -27.80 3.91 22.72
C SER A 172 -27.09 3.25 21.52
N PRO A 173 -27.00 1.89 21.47
CA PRO A 173 -26.46 1.19 20.31
C PRO A 173 -27.16 1.55 18.97
N VAL A 174 -28.47 1.77 19.02
CA VAL A 174 -29.27 2.20 17.84
C VAL A 174 -28.78 3.55 17.32
N ALA A 175 -28.57 4.52 18.21
CA ALA A 175 -28.07 5.83 17.82
C ALA A 175 -26.62 5.78 17.33
N LEU A 176 -25.79 4.87 17.86
CA LEU A 176 -24.44 4.66 17.37
C LEU A 176 -24.43 4.09 15.94
N ASN A 177 -25.30 3.12 15.65
CA ASN A 177 -25.47 2.57 14.31
C ASN A 177 -25.90 3.65 13.29
N GLN A 178 -26.79 4.55 13.69
CA GLN A 178 -27.20 5.68 12.84
C GLN A 178 -26.06 6.64 12.53
N ARG A 179 -25.15 6.88 13.50
CA ARG A 179 -23.93 7.69 13.27
C ARG A 179 -23.00 7.02 12.26
N TYR A 180 -22.83 5.69 12.35
CA TYR A 180 -22.04 4.98 11.36
C TYR A 180 -22.65 5.06 9.95
N LEU A 181 -23.98 4.93 9.84
CA LEU A 181 -24.65 5.09 8.55
C LEU A 181 -24.45 6.51 7.99
N ALA A 182 -24.54 7.54 8.83
CA ALA A 182 -24.26 8.91 8.41
C ALA A 182 -22.81 9.12 7.97
N ASN A 183 -21.84 8.50 8.65
CA ASN A 183 -20.43 8.47 8.26
C ASN A 183 -20.23 7.83 6.88
N LEU A 184 -20.92 6.73 6.59
CA LEU A 184 -20.91 6.12 5.25
C LEU A 184 -21.55 7.03 4.20
N GLN A 185 -22.64 7.69 4.52
CA GLN A 185 -23.31 8.64 3.61
C GLN A 185 -22.39 9.83 3.28
N GLU A 186 -21.66 10.35 4.26
CA GLU A 186 -20.65 11.38 4.04
C GLU A 186 -19.51 10.88 3.17
N GLN A 187 -19.01 9.64 3.41
CA GLN A 187 -17.93 9.05 2.64
C GLN A 187 -18.28 8.90 1.14
N PHE A 188 -19.48 8.44 0.84
CA PHE A 188 -19.88 8.10 -0.53
C PHE A 188 -20.69 9.20 -1.23
N GLY A 189 -21.22 10.17 -0.47
CA GLY A 189 -22.10 11.20 -1.04
C GLY A 189 -23.22 10.61 -1.85
N ASP A 190 -23.44 11.15 -3.05
CA ASP A 190 -24.47 10.69 -3.99
C ASP A 190 -23.99 9.57 -4.94
N SER A 191 -22.78 9.04 -4.74
CA SER A 191 -22.21 8.04 -5.66
C SER A 191 -22.77 6.63 -5.46
N LEU A 192 -23.37 6.35 -4.30
CA LEU A 192 -23.95 5.05 -3.95
C LEU A 192 -25.24 5.21 -3.17
N ASP A 193 -26.21 4.33 -3.47
CA ASP A 193 -27.38 4.10 -2.61
C ASP A 193 -27.00 3.11 -1.50
N ILE A 194 -26.88 3.61 -0.28
CA ILE A 194 -26.46 2.81 0.88
C ILE A 194 -27.68 2.21 1.56
N ALA A 195 -27.79 0.87 1.54
CA ALA A 195 -28.87 0.17 2.21
C ALA A 195 -28.78 0.36 3.74
N PRO A 196 -29.93 0.50 4.45
CA PRO A 196 -29.94 0.74 5.91
C PRO A 196 -29.19 -0.30 6.74
N ASP A 197 -29.08 -1.53 6.26
CA ASP A 197 -28.39 -2.62 6.96
C ASP A 197 -26.88 -2.39 7.09
N PHE A 198 -26.29 -1.52 6.27
CA PHE A 198 -24.89 -1.12 6.41
C PHE A 198 -24.58 -0.35 7.70
N GLN A 199 -25.59 0.12 8.42
CA GLN A 199 -25.42 0.71 9.76
C GLN A 199 -24.71 -0.22 10.75
N TYR A 200 -24.67 -1.54 10.48
CA TYR A 200 -24.04 -2.55 11.32
C TYR A 200 -22.63 -2.95 10.87
N GLU A 201 -22.14 -2.43 9.74
CA GLU A 201 -20.86 -2.85 9.16
C GLU A 201 -19.67 -2.63 10.10
N TRP A 202 -19.68 -1.56 10.92
CA TRP A 202 -18.60 -1.26 11.86
C TRP A 202 -18.31 -2.40 12.85
N ILE A 203 -19.29 -3.27 13.12
CA ILE A 203 -19.13 -4.44 14.01
C ILE A 203 -18.16 -5.47 13.38
N SER A 204 -18.04 -5.48 12.05
CA SER A 204 -17.14 -6.38 11.33
C SER A 204 -15.70 -5.85 11.20
N ILE A 205 -15.43 -4.63 11.68
CA ILE A 205 -14.09 -4.01 11.60
C ILE A 205 -13.29 -4.39 12.85
N PRO A 206 -12.39 -5.40 12.78
CA PRO A 206 -11.74 -5.94 13.96
C PRO A 206 -10.84 -4.93 14.67
N HIS A 207 -10.29 -3.95 13.94
CA HIS A 207 -9.40 -2.94 14.50
C HIS A 207 -10.07 -2.08 15.58
N ILE A 208 -11.33 -1.72 15.40
CA ILE A 208 -12.08 -0.92 16.38
C ILE A 208 -12.11 -1.58 17.77
N PHE A 209 -12.10 -2.92 17.81
CA PHE A 209 -12.21 -3.70 19.04
C PHE A 209 -10.88 -4.19 19.58
N SER A 210 -9.97 -4.65 18.68
CA SER A 210 -8.73 -5.32 19.07
C SER A 210 -7.53 -4.39 19.13
N THR A 211 -7.55 -3.30 18.34
CA THR A 211 -6.44 -2.36 18.22
C THR A 211 -6.97 -0.95 17.98
N PRO A 212 -7.59 -0.33 19.00
CA PRO A 212 -8.23 0.98 18.87
C PRO A 212 -7.28 2.03 18.29
N PHE A 213 -7.83 2.91 17.48
CA PHE A 213 -7.11 4.01 16.80
C PHE A 213 -5.96 3.57 15.87
N TYR A 214 -5.99 2.34 15.37
CA TYR A 214 -4.96 1.83 14.47
C TYR A 214 -5.14 2.29 13.01
N CYS A 215 -6.40 2.43 12.55
CA CYS A 215 -6.73 2.62 11.13
C CYS A 215 -6.07 3.85 10.48
N TYR A 216 -5.70 4.89 11.25
CA TYR A 216 -4.97 6.04 10.70
C TYR A 216 -3.64 5.66 10.06
N ALA A 217 -2.99 4.61 10.55
CA ALA A 217 -1.68 4.19 10.08
C ALA A 217 -1.71 3.75 8.61
N TYR A 218 -2.82 3.21 8.15
CA TYR A 218 -3.03 2.86 6.75
C TYR A 218 -3.07 4.09 5.86
N SER A 219 -3.93 5.07 6.18
CA SER A 219 -4.03 6.32 5.42
C SER A 219 -2.73 7.11 5.46
N PHE A 220 -2.11 7.21 6.64
CA PHE A 220 -0.83 7.89 6.82
C PHE A 220 0.27 7.24 5.98
N GLY A 221 0.43 5.92 6.07
CA GLY A 221 1.47 5.18 5.35
C GLY A 221 1.32 5.30 3.83
N GLN A 222 0.10 5.12 3.33
CA GLN A 222 -0.18 5.24 1.89
C GLN A 222 0.09 6.64 1.36
N LEU A 223 -0.43 7.68 2.02
CA LEU A 223 -0.21 9.07 1.60
C LEU A 223 1.25 9.49 1.72
N LEU A 224 1.96 9.05 2.77
CA LEU A 224 3.39 9.26 2.90
C LEU A 224 4.15 8.74 1.69
N VAL A 225 3.87 7.49 1.30
CA VAL A 225 4.55 6.87 0.16
C VAL A 225 4.23 7.58 -1.14
N LEU A 226 2.97 7.93 -1.39
CA LEU A 226 2.58 8.67 -2.60
C LEU A 226 3.28 10.04 -2.67
N ALA A 227 3.40 10.75 -1.54
CA ALA A 227 4.13 12.01 -1.48
C ALA A 227 5.64 11.84 -1.70
N LEU A 228 6.25 10.77 -1.17
CA LEU A 228 7.65 10.43 -1.44
C LEU A 228 7.85 10.03 -2.90
N TYR A 229 6.89 9.29 -3.48
CA TYR A 229 6.91 8.90 -4.89
C TYR A 229 6.82 10.13 -5.80
N ARG A 230 5.96 11.09 -5.49
CA ARG A 230 5.88 12.37 -6.18
C ARG A 230 7.23 13.10 -6.19
N ARG A 231 7.91 13.16 -5.03
CA ARG A 231 9.27 13.73 -4.96
C ARG A 231 10.28 12.96 -5.82
N TYR A 232 10.19 11.64 -5.85
CA TYR A 232 11.03 10.83 -6.74
C TYR A 232 10.79 11.18 -8.22
N GLN A 233 9.54 11.36 -8.63
CA GLN A 233 9.21 11.79 -9.99
C GLN A 233 9.78 13.18 -10.33
N GLU A 234 9.80 14.10 -9.39
CA GLU A 234 10.31 15.47 -9.56
C GLU A 234 11.84 15.55 -9.51
N GLU A 235 12.48 14.86 -8.58
CA GLU A 235 13.91 14.95 -8.30
C GLU A 235 14.74 13.85 -8.99
N GLY A 236 14.09 12.79 -9.44
CA GLY A 236 14.74 11.65 -10.09
C GLY A 236 15.77 10.98 -9.17
N LYS A 237 16.93 10.66 -9.74
CA LYS A 237 18.00 9.95 -9.02
C LYS A 237 18.56 10.69 -7.80
N ALA A 238 18.40 12.00 -7.73
CA ALA A 238 18.86 12.78 -6.58
C ALA A 238 18.08 12.49 -5.30
N PHE A 239 16.84 12.00 -5.42
CA PHE A 239 16.01 11.57 -4.30
C PHE A 239 16.50 10.25 -3.65
N ILE A 240 17.00 9.30 -4.46
CA ILE A 240 17.27 7.91 -4.06
C ILE A 240 18.17 7.80 -2.82
N PRO A 241 19.33 8.49 -2.71
CA PRO A 241 20.19 8.34 -1.53
C PRO A 241 19.50 8.71 -0.22
N ARG A 242 18.61 9.71 -0.23
CA ARG A 242 17.84 10.12 0.94
C ARG A 242 16.80 9.07 1.30
N TYR A 243 16.09 8.55 0.30
CA TYR A 243 15.12 7.48 0.48
C TYR A 243 15.76 6.21 1.08
N LEU A 244 16.89 5.75 0.54
CA LEU A 244 17.61 4.59 1.08
C LEU A 244 18.11 4.82 2.52
N ARG A 245 18.52 6.05 2.85
CA ARG A 245 18.88 6.42 4.22
C ARG A 245 17.69 6.30 5.14
N MET A 246 16.50 6.76 4.72
CA MET A 246 15.27 6.62 5.49
C MET A 246 14.98 5.14 5.82
N LEU A 247 15.05 4.25 4.83
CA LEU A 247 14.84 2.81 5.04
C LEU A 247 15.89 2.22 6.01
N ALA A 248 17.13 2.69 5.94
CA ALA A 248 18.21 2.19 6.78
C ALA A 248 18.06 2.54 8.27
N TYR A 249 17.17 3.46 8.63
CA TYR A 249 16.90 3.77 10.04
C TYR A 249 16.16 2.65 10.77
N GLY A 250 15.38 1.84 10.07
CA GLY A 250 14.47 0.88 10.73
C GLY A 250 13.64 1.59 11.82
N GLY A 251 13.70 1.09 13.05
CA GLY A 251 13.06 1.68 14.23
C GLY A 251 14.01 2.35 15.20
N SER A 252 15.20 2.77 14.74
CA SER A 252 16.24 3.34 15.62
C SER A 252 16.01 4.80 16.02
N ALA A 253 15.04 5.47 15.41
CA ALA A 253 14.67 6.85 15.72
C ALA A 253 13.15 7.06 15.59
N PRO A 254 12.58 8.12 16.18
CA PRO A 254 11.18 8.49 15.98
C PRO A 254 10.87 8.80 14.50
N PRO A 255 9.67 8.46 13.99
CA PRO A 255 9.28 8.70 12.60
C PRO A 255 9.51 10.13 12.12
N GLU A 256 9.16 11.11 12.93
CA GLU A 256 9.35 12.53 12.61
C GLU A 256 10.82 12.92 12.41
N GLN A 257 11.72 12.34 13.21
CA GLN A 257 13.15 12.56 13.04
C GLN A 257 13.64 11.94 11.73
N ILE A 258 13.25 10.70 11.46
CA ILE A 258 13.61 9.98 10.22
C ILE A 258 13.16 10.78 9.00
N LEU A 259 11.92 11.25 9.01
CA LEU A 259 11.34 12.04 7.92
C LEU A 259 12.07 13.37 7.71
N ARG A 260 12.39 14.09 8.80
CA ARG A 260 13.15 15.35 8.71
C ARG A 260 14.54 15.18 8.08
N GLU A 261 15.23 14.09 8.35
CA GLU A 261 16.54 13.82 7.77
C GLU A 261 16.51 13.57 6.25
N VAL A 262 15.36 13.16 5.72
CA VAL A 262 15.17 13.03 4.28
C VAL A 262 14.48 14.24 3.66
N GLY A 263 14.37 15.32 4.44
CA GLY A 263 13.80 16.59 3.97
C GLY A 263 12.27 16.61 3.93
N VAL A 264 11.62 15.76 4.73
CA VAL A 264 10.16 15.71 4.85
C VAL A 264 9.74 16.33 6.18
N ASP A 265 8.88 17.34 6.12
CA ASP A 265 8.13 17.84 7.26
C ASP A 265 6.72 17.28 7.22
N ALA A 266 6.43 16.33 8.11
CA ALA A 266 5.10 15.72 8.19
C ALA A 266 4.03 16.68 8.75
N ALA A 267 4.42 17.83 9.31
CA ALA A 267 3.49 18.87 9.74
C ALA A 267 3.10 19.83 8.61
N ASP A 268 3.81 19.81 7.48
CA ASP A 268 3.49 20.65 6.32
C ASP A 268 2.37 20.03 5.48
N PRO A 269 1.19 20.66 5.38
CA PRO A 269 0.10 20.16 4.53
C PRO A 269 0.48 20.06 3.05
N ALA A 270 1.40 20.89 2.55
CA ALA A 270 1.82 20.87 1.16
C ALA A 270 2.53 19.56 0.79
N PHE A 271 3.21 18.93 1.75
CA PHE A 271 3.81 17.62 1.53
C PHE A 271 2.76 16.56 1.19
N TRP A 272 1.68 16.51 1.96
CA TRP A 272 0.60 15.54 1.76
C TRP A 272 -0.20 15.79 0.48
N GLN A 273 -0.31 17.06 0.07
CA GLN A 273 -0.95 17.44 -1.19
C GLN A 273 -0.28 16.74 -2.39
N GLY A 274 1.05 16.59 -2.39
CA GLY A 274 1.76 15.84 -3.42
C GLY A 274 1.30 14.39 -3.57
N GLY A 275 0.97 13.72 -2.46
CA GLY A 275 0.39 12.37 -2.48
C GLY A 275 -1.02 12.33 -3.10
N MET A 276 -1.85 13.33 -2.77
CA MET A 276 -3.20 13.45 -3.36
C MET A 276 -3.17 13.77 -4.86
N GLU A 277 -2.17 14.52 -5.31
CA GLU A 277 -1.96 14.80 -6.73
C GLU A 277 -1.64 13.54 -7.54
N VAL A 278 -0.89 12.59 -6.98
CA VAL A 278 -0.63 11.30 -7.64
C VAL A 278 -1.94 10.55 -7.87
N ILE A 279 -2.81 10.49 -6.86
CA ILE A 279 -4.13 9.85 -6.98
C ILE A 279 -4.97 10.57 -8.05
N SER A 280 -5.02 11.90 -8.03
CA SER A 280 -5.77 12.69 -9.02
C SER A 280 -5.29 12.42 -10.45
N GLN A 281 -3.97 12.36 -10.66
CA GLN A 281 -3.39 12.05 -11.97
C GLN A 281 -3.79 10.65 -12.46
N MET A 282 -3.80 9.65 -11.58
CA MET A 282 -4.24 8.30 -11.94
C MET A 282 -5.74 8.25 -12.28
N ILE A 283 -6.58 9.02 -11.59
CA ILE A 283 -8.01 9.15 -11.89
C ILE A 283 -8.20 9.80 -13.27
N ASP A 284 -7.48 10.89 -13.53
CA ASP A 284 -7.55 11.59 -14.83
C ASP A 284 -7.10 10.67 -15.98
N GLU A 285 -6.02 9.90 -15.78
CA GLU A 285 -5.56 8.92 -16.77
C GLU A 285 -6.65 7.85 -17.00
N LEU A 286 -7.21 7.28 -15.94
CA LEU A 286 -8.28 6.29 -16.04
C LEU A 286 -9.50 6.83 -16.81
N ALA A 287 -9.87 8.09 -16.59
CA ALA A 287 -10.99 8.74 -17.26
C ALA A 287 -10.76 8.94 -18.77
N THR A 288 -9.49 9.09 -19.20
CA THR A 288 -9.14 9.26 -20.62
C THR A 288 -9.16 7.96 -21.42
N ILE A 289 -9.08 6.80 -20.77
CA ILE A 289 -9.04 5.51 -21.44
C ILE A 289 -10.43 5.19 -22.01
N GLN A 290 -10.57 5.31 -23.33
CA GLN A 290 -11.80 4.96 -24.05
C GLN A 290 -11.94 3.45 -24.11
N THR A 291 -12.98 2.92 -23.49
CA THR A 291 -13.40 1.55 -23.73
C THR A 291 -14.44 1.56 -24.84
N GLN A 292 -14.20 0.84 -25.94
CA GLN A 292 -15.27 0.56 -26.88
C GLN A 292 -16.41 -0.14 -26.14
N PRO A 293 -17.67 0.29 -26.34
CA PRO A 293 -18.80 -0.42 -25.75
C PRO A 293 -18.73 -1.89 -26.18
N ALA A 294 -18.88 -2.80 -25.23
CA ALA A 294 -18.99 -4.23 -25.51
C ALA A 294 -20.10 -4.42 -26.56
N ARG A 295 -19.75 -4.98 -27.71
CA ARG A 295 -20.72 -5.33 -28.78
C ARG A 295 -21.59 -6.51 -28.37
#